data_3dd468a1c367d3903c53d49ab350ffdf
#
_entry.id   3dd468a1c367d3903c53d49ab350ffdf
#
_cell.length_a   1.000
_cell.length_b   1.000
_cell.length_c   1.000
_cell.angle_alpha   90.00
_cell.angle_beta   90.00
_cell.angle_gamma   90.00
#
_symmetry.space_group_name_H-M   'P 1'
#
loop_
_entity.id
_entity.type
_entity.pdbx_description
1 polymer ?
#
loop_
_entity_poly.entity_id
_entity_poly.type
_entity_poly.pdbx_seq_one_letter_code
_entity_poly.pdbx_strand_id
1 'polypeptide(L)'
;MASAENLTASVSLCGGGFRTWYHLGIYWGLYEYLGIDAVRRLEFSGASIGALVATVAACGIHPADIWAHIPAIAEAYRTAFLGHFTTVGQFCRYLLHALLPEDAHLSVKGRLHISLSSLLPLPHNIFQSEFATREDLIDAVIAAQYIPTWTFPGLCIYRNQLCVDGGVTNNLPALSKDSLCIGLDIDDIHSWDADLVPSQPLARVNTFLPANGTDLKRMLDCGKMDIMAWFGTARGRKFIEQAARN
;
A
#
# COMPACT_ATOMS: atom_id res chain seq x y z
N MET A 1 8.95 22.41 28.21
CA MET A 1 8.26 21.11 28.12
C MET A 1 7.50 21.16 26.83
N ALA A 2 8.03 20.52 25.79
CA ALA A 2 7.30 20.37 24.53
C ALA A 2 6.06 19.51 24.82
N SER A 3 4.88 20.01 24.44
CA SER A 3 3.63 19.26 24.45
C SER A 3 3.88 17.94 23.71
N ALA A 4 3.56 16.81 24.33
CA ALA A 4 3.46 15.54 23.61
C ALA A 4 2.39 15.78 22.54
N GLU A 5 2.82 16.07 21.31
CA GLU A 5 1.93 16.06 20.16
C GLU A 5 1.26 14.67 20.18
N ASN A 6 -0.05 14.66 20.20
CA ASN A 6 -0.85 13.45 20.02
C ASN A 6 -0.56 12.96 18.58
N LEU A 7 0.53 12.21 18.42
CA LEU A 7 0.88 11.60 17.14
C LEU A 7 -0.17 10.53 16.83
N THR A 8 -0.91 10.75 15.77
CA THR A 8 -1.85 9.75 15.23
C THR A 8 -1.07 8.48 14.89
N ALA A 9 -1.61 7.32 15.24
CA ALA A 9 -1.01 6.05 14.86
C ALA A 9 -1.03 5.93 13.33
N SER A 10 0.11 5.57 12.74
CA SER A 10 0.27 5.51 11.28
C SER A 10 0.89 4.19 10.81
N VAL A 11 0.55 3.79 9.60
CA VAL A 11 1.02 2.56 8.94
C VAL A 11 1.65 2.92 7.61
N SER A 12 2.88 2.51 7.39
CA SER A 12 3.62 2.71 6.15
C SER A 12 3.83 1.38 5.42
N LEU A 13 3.47 1.33 4.14
CA LEU A 13 3.51 0.13 3.30
C LEU A 13 4.48 0.33 2.15
N CYS A 14 5.51 -0.53 2.07
CA CYS A 14 6.48 -0.46 0.97
C CYS A 14 5.89 -0.95 -0.36
N GLY A 15 6.57 -0.61 -1.46
CA GLY A 15 6.34 -1.22 -2.76
C GLY A 15 6.87 -2.65 -2.83
N GLY A 16 6.43 -3.41 -3.82
CA GLY A 16 6.92 -4.80 -4.03
C GLY A 16 6.10 -5.63 -5.00
N GLY A 17 5.34 -5.00 -5.89
CA GLY A 17 4.58 -5.65 -6.93
C GLY A 17 3.54 -6.64 -6.36
N PHE A 18 3.40 -7.80 -7.00
CA PHE A 18 2.39 -8.79 -6.58
C PHE A 18 2.65 -9.46 -5.22
N ARG A 19 3.74 -9.16 -4.52
CA ARG A 19 3.96 -9.58 -3.13
C ARG A 19 3.10 -8.79 -2.12
N THR A 20 2.43 -7.74 -2.58
CA THR A 20 1.59 -6.84 -1.77
C THR A 20 0.42 -7.54 -1.05
N TRP A 21 0.07 -8.77 -1.42
CA TRP A 21 -0.99 -9.50 -0.73
C TRP A 21 -0.63 -9.82 0.73
N TYR A 22 0.65 -9.78 1.05
CA TYR A 22 1.12 -9.74 2.43
C TYR A 22 0.60 -8.48 3.15
N HIS A 23 0.72 -7.31 2.49
CA HIS A 23 0.17 -6.06 3.06
C HIS A 23 -1.35 -6.11 3.26
N LEU A 24 -2.08 -6.76 2.34
CA LEU A 24 -3.51 -6.98 2.54
C LEU A 24 -3.78 -7.87 3.76
N GLY A 25 -2.94 -8.87 4.01
CA GLY A 25 -3.00 -9.69 5.22
C GLY A 25 -2.76 -8.88 6.49
N ILE A 26 -1.76 -8.00 6.49
CA ILE A 26 -1.49 -7.05 7.58
C ILE A 26 -2.73 -6.16 7.82
N TYR A 27 -3.27 -5.56 6.76
CA TYR A 27 -4.48 -4.72 6.87
C TYR A 27 -5.68 -5.52 7.41
N TRP A 28 -5.84 -6.77 6.97
CA TRP A 28 -6.92 -7.64 7.48
C TRP A 28 -6.78 -7.90 8.99
N GLY A 29 -5.58 -8.19 9.46
CA GLY A 29 -5.31 -8.37 10.89
C GLY A 29 -5.55 -7.08 11.69
N LEU A 30 -5.13 -5.92 11.18
CA LEU A 30 -5.45 -4.61 11.76
C LEU A 30 -6.98 -4.40 11.86
N TYR A 31 -7.70 -4.68 10.77
CA TYR A 31 -9.15 -4.52 10.70
C TYR A 31 -9.88 -5.41 11.73
N GLU A 32 -9.51 -6.68 11.83
CA GLU A 32 -10.14 -7.62 12.77
C GLU A 32 -9.80 -7.31 14.24
N TYR A 33 -8.56 -6.87 14.51
CA TYR A 33 -8.12 -6.62 15.87
C TYR A 33 -8.58 -5.28 16.43
N LEU A 34 -8.45 -4.22 15.66
CA LEU A 34 -8.77 -2.85 16.10
C LEU A 34 -10.25 -2.47 15.85
N GLY A 35 -10.90 -3.09 14.86
CA GLY A 35 -12.21 -2.71 14.38
C GLY A 35 -12.16 -1.52 13.41
N ILE A 36 -13.22 -1.37 12.61
CA ILE A 36 -13.31 -0.38 11.54
C ILE A 36 -13.18 1.07 12.04
N ASP A 37 -13.75 1.38 13.20
CA ASP A 37 -13.73 2.75 13.73
C ASP A 37 -12.31 3.19 14.11
N ALA A 38 -11.49 2.29 14.66
CA ALA A 38 -10.09 2.58 14.94
C ALA A 38 -9.27 2.66 13.66
N VAL A 39 -9.48 1.73 12.70
CA VAL A 39 -8.80 1.74 11.41
C VAL A 39 -9.04 3.05 10.65
N ARG A 40 -10.26 3.58 10.67
CA ARG A 40 -10.60 4.86 10.04
C ARG A 40 -9.94 6.07 10.68
N ARG A 41 -9.34 5.93 11.84
CA ARG A 41 -8.55 7.00 12.50
C ARG A 41 -7.06 6.89 12.23
N LEU A 42 -6.59 5.76 11.72
CA LEU A 42 -5.17 5.59 11.36
C LEU A 42 -4.80 6.46 10.16
N GLU A 43 -3.57 6.92 10.14
CA GLU A 43 -2.93 7.45 8.95
C GLU A 43 -2.23 6.32 8.18
N PHE A 44 -2.35 6.37 6.86
CA PHE A 44 -1.71 5.39 5.99
C PHE A 44 -0.79 6.07 5.00
N SER A 45 0.36 5.47 4.76
CA SER A 45 1.25 5.87 3.68
C SER A 45 1.69 4.66 2.88
N GLY A 46 2.01 4.88 1.60
CA GLY A 46 2.44 3.79 0.75
C GLY A 46 3.19 4.24 -0.49
N ALA A 47 4.08 3.37 -0.97
CA ALA A 47 4.79 3.50 -2.24
C ALA A 47 4.40 2.39 -3.19
N SER A 48 4.41 2.64 -4.51
CA SER A 48 4.08 1.63 -5.50
C SER A 48 2.74 0.96 -5.19
N ILE A 49 2.67 -0.35 -5.28
CA ILE A 49 1.47 -1.11 -4.95
C ILE A 49 1.08 -0.99 -3.45
N GLY A 50 2.01 -0.64 -2.56
CA GLY A 50 1.70 -0.29 -1.17
C GLY A 50 0.76 0.91 -1.07
N ALA A 51 0.84 1.85 -2.01
CA ALA A 51 -0.10 2.97 -2.10
C ALA A 51 -1.54 2.51 -2.39
N LEU A 52 -1.73 1.45 -3.18
CA LEU A 52 -3.06 0.87 -3.42
C LEU A 52 -3.65 0.31 -2.12
N VAL A 53 -2.87 -0.51 -1.39
CA VAL A 53 -3.36 -1.08 -0.11
C VAL A 53 -3.59 0.02 0.93
N ALA A 54 -2.69 1.02 1.02
CA ALA A 54 -2.87 2.19 1.88
C ALA A 54 -4.18 2.94 1.57
N THR A 55 -4.50 3.10 0.28
CA THR A 55 -5.72 3.81 -0.17
C THR A 55 -6.98 3.07 0.25
N VAL A 56 -7.08 1.76 -0.05
CA VAL A 56 -8.27 0.98 0.33
C VAL A 56 -8.41 0.86 1.85
N ALA A 57 -7.29 0.79 2.58
CA ALA A 57 -7.28 0.78 4.04
C ALA A 57 -7.74 2.13 4.62
N ALA A 58 -7.22 3.25 4.12
CA ALA A 58 -7.64 4.59 4.53
C ALA A 58 -9.13 4.86 4.25
N CYS A 59 -9.69 4.30 3.16
CA CYS A 59 -11.13 4.33 2.88
C CYS A 59 -11.94 3.40 3.79
N GLY A 60 -11.31 2.52 4.55
CA GLY A 60 -11.98 1.56 5.41
C GLY A 60 -12.73 0.47 4.64
N ILE A 61 -12.27 0.11 3.45
CA ILE A 61 -12.85 -0.97 2.65
C ILE A 61 -12.63 -2.31 3.36
N HIS A 62 -13.67 -3.11 3.47
CA HIS A 62 -13.56 -4.41 4.13
C HIS A 62 -12.54 -5.30 3.40
N PRO A 63 -11.55 -5.91 4.08
CA PRO A 63 -10.50 -6.68 3.41
C PRO A 63 -11.02 -7.85 2.57
N ALA A 64 -12.14 -8.47 2.96
CA ALA A 64 -12.76 -9.54 2.20
C ALA A 64 -13.29 -9.06 0.84
N ASP A 65 -13.79 -7.82 0.73
CA ASP A 65 -14.27 -7.26 -0.53
C ASP A 65 -13.10 -7.06 -1.49
N ILE A 66 -11.95 -6.61 -0.97
CA ILE A 66 -10.71 -6.51 -1.76
C ILE A 66 -10.29 -7.90 -2.24
N TRP A 67 -10.20 -8.86 -1.31
CA TRP A 67 -9.76 -10.22 -1.60
C TRP A 67 -10.63 -10.92 -2.63
N ALA A 68 -11.93 -10.66 -2.66
CA ALA A 68 -12.85 -11.28 -3.61
C ALA A 68 -12.48 -11.03 -5.08
N HIS A 69 -11.80 -9.92 -5.39
CA HIS A 69 -11.34 -9.59 -6.75
C HIS A 69 -9.98 -10.22 -7.12
N ILE A 70 -9.13 -10.52 -6.12
CA ILE A 70 -7.72 -10.80 -6.36
C ILE A 70 -7.44 -12.09 -7.14
N PRO A 71 -8.05 -13.25 -6.83
CA PRO A 71 -7.77 -14.48 -7.57
C PRO A 71 -8.11 -14.36 -9.05
N ALA A 72 -9.24 -13.71 -9.39
CA ALA A 72 -9.65 -13.51 -10.77
C ALA A 72 -8.71 -12.55 -11.52
N ILE A 73 -8.29 -11.46 -10.86
CA ILE A 73 -7.32 -10.50 -11.42
C ILE A 73 -5.97 -11.20 -11.66
N ALA A 74 -5.46 -11.95 -10.68
CA ALA A 74 -4.19 -12.65 -10.79
C ALA A 74 -4.20 -13.67 -11.94
N GLU A 75 -5.29 -14.42 -12.10
CA GLU A 75 -5.42 -15.39 -13.19
C GLU A 75 -5.56 -14.68 -14.54
N ALA A 76 -6.37 -13.62 -14.63
CA ALA A 76 -6.48 -12.82 -15.85
C ALA A 76 -5.14 -12.21 -16.26
N TYR A 77 -4.34 -11.72 -15.29
CA TYR A 77 -3.01 -11.21 -15.58
C TYR A 77 -2.05 -12.31 -16.05
N ARG A 78 -2.05 -13.47 -15.40
CA ARG A 78 -1.18 -14.60 -15.80
C ARG A 78 -1.47 -15.08 -17.22
N THR A 79 -2.73 -15.13 -17.60
CA THR A 79 -3.13 -15.51 -18.96
C THR A 79 -2.83 -14.43 -20.00
N ALA A 80 -3.01 -13.15 -19.63
CA ALA A 80 -2.73 -12.01 -20.50
C ALA A 80 -1.22 -11.71 -20.64
N PHE A 81 -0.40 -12.05 -19.66
CA PHE A 81 1.05 -11.79 -19.65
C PHE A 81 1.77 -12.42 -20.86
N LEU A 82 1.27 -13.56 -21.35
CA LEU A 82 1.79 -14.19 -22.56
C LEU A 82 1.46 -13.43 -23.85
N GLY A 83 0.65 -12.38 -23.78
CA GLY A 83 0.20 -11.61 -24.92
C GLY A 83 0.26 -10.08 -24.83
N HIS A 84 0.20 -9.45 -23.64
CA HIS A 84 0.04 -8.00 -23.52
C HIS A 84 0.67 -7.44 -22.22
N PHE A 85 1.74 -6.69 -22.34
CA PHE A 85 2.45 -6.05 -21.21
C PHE A 85 1.73 -4.87 -20.54
N THR A 86 0.51 -4.52 -20.97
CA THR A 86 -0.14 -3.25 -20.56
C THR A 86 -1.21 -3.41 -19.48
N THR A 87 -1.29 -4.54 -18.80
CA THR A 87 -2.48 -4.91 -18.03
C THR A 87 -2.44 -4.58 -16.53
N VAL A 88 -1.25 -4.41 -15.91
CA VAL A 88 -1.17 -4.20 -14.45
C VAL A 88 -1.89 -2.92 -14.02
N GLY A 89 -1.58 -1.81 -14.63
CA GLY A 89 -2.21 -0.52 -14.30
C GLY A 89 -3.71 -0.50 -14.59
N GLN A 90 -4.17 -1.20 -15.63
CA GLN A 90 -5.60 -1.35 -15.93
C GLN A 90 -6.32 -2.14 -14.84
N PHE A 91 -5.73 -3.24 -14.33
CA PHE A 91 -6.31 -4.00 -13.23
C PHE A 91 -6.34 -3.20 -11.93
N CYS A 92 -5.28 -2.46 -11.62
CA CYS A 92 -5.26 -1.58 -10.46
C CYS A 92 -6.34 -0.51 -10.57
N ARG A 93 -6.49 0.13 -11.73
CA ARG A 93 -7.54 1.13 -11.97
C ARG A 93 -8.95 0.51 -11.85
N TYR A 94 -9.16 -0.66 -12.46
CA TYR A 94 -10.42 -1.39 -12.34
C TYR A 94 -10.76 -1.67 -10.86
N LEU A 95 -9.81 -2.19 -10.10
CA LEU A 95 -10.00 -2.52 -8.69
C LEU A 95 -10.35 -1.27 -7.87
N LEU A 96 -9.66 -0.16 -8.09
CA LEU A 96 -9.94 1.10 -7.41
C LEU A 96 -11.33 1.64 -7.77
N HIS A 97 -11.73 1.59 -9.03
CA HIS A 97 -13.09 1.98 -9.45
C HIS A 97 -14.17 1.09 -8.84
N ALA A 98 -13.92 -0.21 -8.72
CA ALA A 98 -14.87 -1.16 -8.15
C ALA A 98 -15.04 -0.99 -6.62
N LEU A 99 -13.99 -0.61 -5.92
CA LEU A 99 -13.96 -0.59 -4.46
C LEU A 99 -14.15 0.79 -3.82
N LEU A 100 -13.60 1.84 -4.44
CA LEU A 100 -13.64 3.17 -3.81
C LEU A 100 -15.02 3.81 -3.91
N PRO A 101 -15.54 4.38 -2.81
CA PRO A 101 -16.76 5.19 -2.86
C PRO A 101 -16.53 6.49 -3.64
N GLU A 102 -17.63 7.14 -4.07
CA GLU A 102 -17.54 8.38 -4.85
C GLU A 102 -16.87 9.53 -4.08
N ASP A 103 -17.01 9.56 -2.77
CA ASP A 103 -16.42 10.54 -1.87
C ASP A 103 -15.08 10.10 -1.25
N ALA A 104 -14.44 9.05 -1.79
CA ALA A 104 -13.18 8.49 -1.28
C ALA A 104 -12.10 9.56 -1.03
N HIS A 105 -11.94 10.52 -1.96
CA HIS A 105 -10.98 11.61 -1.84
C HIS A 105 -11.22 12.53 -0.64
N LEU A 106 -12.47 12.68 -0.21
CA LEU A 106 -12.83 13.44 0.98
C LEU A 106 -12.59 12.62 2.25
N SER A 107 -12.93 11.32 2.20
CA SER A 107 -12.84 10.42 3.36
C SER A 107 -11.40 10.15 3.78
N VAL A 108 -10.42 10.23 2.85
CA VAL A 108 -8.99 9.99 3.14
C VAL A 108 -8.20 11.25 3.46
N LYS A 109 -8.83 12.43 3.42
CA LYS A 109 -8.16 13.72 3.63
C LYS A 109 -7.43 13.75 4.97
N GLY A 110 -6.14 14.12 4.93
CA GLY A 110 -5.26 14.19 6.10
C GLY A 110 -4.82 12.83 6.67
N ARG A 111 -5.24 11.71 6.06
CA ARG A 111 -4.94 10.36 6.56
C ARG A 111 -4.27 9.44 5.54
N LEU A 112 -4.24 9.81 4.27
CA LEU A 112 -3.58 9.06 3.22
C LEU A 112 -2.43 9.88 2.63
N HIS A 113 -1.25 9.26 2.53
CA HIS A 113 -0.06 9.84 1.97
C HIS A 113 0.55 8.90 0.93
N ILE A 114 0.54 9.31 -0.34
CA ILE A 114 1.04 8.51 -1.46
C ILE A 114 2.42 8.99 -1.83
N SER A 115 3.41 8.08 -1.83
CA SER A 115 4.77 8.35 -2.29
C SER A 115 4.83 8.24 -3.81
N LEU A 116 5.27 9.32 -4.45
CA LEU A 116 5.52 9.42 -5.89
C LEU A 116 6.96 9.88 -6.11
N SER A 117 7.57 9.46 -7.20
CA SER A 117 8.87 9.99 -7.64
C SER A 117 8.69 10.91 -8.83
N SER A 118 9.00 12.21 -8.67
CA SER A 118 9.13 13.14 -9.80
C SER A 118 10.53 13.05 -10.37
N LEU A 119 10.65 13.09 -11.72
CA LEU A 119 11.94 13.00 -12.39
C LEU A 119 12.55 14.37 -12.70
N LEU A 120 11.77 15.45 -12.69
CA LEU A 120 12.19 16.76 -13.12
C LEU A 120 12.01 17.82 -12.02
N PRO A 121 12.89 18.83 -11.92
CA PRO A 121 14.16 18.98 -12.65
C PRO A 121 15.25 17.97 -12.21
N LEU A 122 15.15 17.43 -11.04
CA LEU A 122 15.98 16.32 -10.50
C LEU A 122 15.06 15.31 -9.80
N PRO A 123 15.41 14.02 -9.76
CA PRO A 123 14.63 13.02 -9.04
C PRO A 123 14.41 13.38 -7.59
N HIS A 124 13.14 13.47 -7.17
CA HIS A 124 12.76 13.75 -5.78
C HIS A 124 11.44 13.08 -5.44
N ASN A 125 11.23 12.85 -4.15
CA ASN A 125 9.99 12.30 -3.65
C ASN A 125 8.90 13.38 -3.53
N ILE A 126 7.67 13.00 -3.87
CA ILE A 126 6.46 13.76 -3.61
C ILE A 126 5.59 12.95 -2.67
N PHE A 127 5.21 13.54 -1.54
CA PHE A 127 4.16 13.03 -0.67
C PHE A 127 2.83 13.67 -1.06
N GLN A 128 1.99 12.90 -1.78
CA GLN A 128 0.68 13.38 -2.19
C GLN A 128 -0.36 12.97 -1.15
N SER A 129 -1.01 13.97 -0.51
CA SER A 129 -1.99 13.75 0.57
C SER A 129 -3.33 14.46 0.36
N GLU A 130 -3.43 15.31 -0.66
CA GLU A 130 -4.66 16.02 -1.00
C GLU A 130 -5.11 15.66 -2.42
N PHE A 131 -6.39 15.31 -2.57
CA PHE A 131 -6.95 14.85 -3.81
C PHE A 131 -8.21 15.67 -4.12
N ALA A 132 -8.27 16.26 -5.32
CA ALA A 132 -9.36 17.13 -5.72
C ALA A 132 -10.66 16.36 -6.01
N THR A 133 -10.53 15.14 -6.52
CA THR A 133 -11.63 14.26 -6.90
C THR A 133 -11.26 12.80 -6.64
N ARG A 134 -12.25 11.90 -6.72
CA ARG A 134 -12.01 10.45 -6.70
C ARG A 134 -11.06 10.01 -7.82
N GLU A 135 -11.20 10.56 -9.04
CA GLU A 135 -10.32 10.27 -10.16
C GLU A 135 -8.88 10.76 -9.91
N ASP A 136 -8.71 11.95 -9.33
CA ASP A 136 -7.39 12.47 -8.96
C ASP A 136 -6.69 11.58 -7.90
N LEU A 137 -7.46 11.01 -6.96
CA LEU A 137 -6.96 10.00 -6.02
C LEU A 137 -6.53 8.73 -6.76
N ILE A 138 -7.36 8.21 -7.67
CA ILE A 138 -7.03 7.02 -8.47
C ILE A 138 -5.79 7.27 -9.32
N ASP A 139 -5.72 8.42 -9.98
CA ASP A 139 -4.57 8.80 -10.81
C ASP A 139 -3.28 8.92 -9.98
N ALA A 140 -3.35 9.43 -8.75
CA ALA A 140 -2.19 9.45 -7.84
C ALA A 140 -1.70 8.04 -7.51
N VAL A 141 -2.61 7.10 -7.19
CA VAL A 141 -2.26 5.71 -6.90
C VAL A 141 -1.64 5.03 -8.13
N ILE A 142 -2.19 5.28 -9.32
CA ILE A 142 -1.64 4.74 -10.57
C ILE A 142 -0.27 5.33 -10.89
N ALA A 143 -0.08 6.64 -10.68
CA ALA A 143 1.21 7.29 -10.88
C ALA A 143 2.28 6.77 -9.90
N ALA A 144 1.89 6.49 -8.64
CA ALA A 144 2.77 5.91 -7.62
C ALA A 144 3.29 4.50 -7.96
N GLN A 145 2.61 3.78 -8.86
CA GLN A 145 2.96 2.43 -9.31
C GLN A 145 3.54 2.42 -10.73
N TYR A 146 3.78 3.59 -11.31
CA TYR A 146 4.16 3.66 -12.71
C TYR A 146 5.59 3.20 -12.94
N ILE A 147 5.74 2.03 -13.55
CA ILE A 147 6.98 1.51 -14.10
C ILE A 147 6.84 1.52 -15.62
N PRO A 148 7.70 2.27 -16.35
CA PRO A 148 7.64 2.35 -17.82
C PRO A 148 7.56 0.97 -18.46
N THR A 149 6.69 0.81 -19.47
CA THR A 149 6.45 -0.41 -20.23
C THR A 149 5.79 -1.56 -19.46
N TRP A 150 5.86 -1.57 -18.13
CA TRP A 150 5.25 -2.63 -17.32
C TRP A 150 3.84 -2.26 -16.81
N THR A 151 3.67 -1.04 -16.29
CA THR A 151 2.35 -0.58 -15.80
C THR A 151 1.50 -0.07 -16.95
N PHE A 152 2.04 0.88 -17.74
CA PHE A 152 1.44 1.43 -18.95
C PHE A 152 2.54 1.80 -19.95
N PRO A 153 2.24 1.86 -21.27
CA PRO A 153 3.17 2.43 -22.25
C PRO A 153 3.20 3.97 -22.13
N GLY A 154 4.32 4.56 -22.57
CA GLY A 154 4.47 6.01 -22.67
C GLY A 154 5.07 6.65 -21.41
N LEU A 155 4.64 7.86 -21.10
CA LEU A 155 5.08 8.65 -19.96
C LEU A 155 3.91 8.84 -18.97
N CYS A 156 4.19 8.80 -17.69
CA CYS A 156 3.22 9.14 -16.67
C CYS A 156 3.38 10.62 -16.29
N ILE A 157 2.35 11.41 -16.57
CA ILE A 157 2.29 12.81 -16.14
C ILE A 157 1.17 12.93 -15.12
N TYR A 158 1.52 13.25 -13.88
CA TYR A 158 0.57 13.54 -12.81
C TYR A 158 0.77 14.97 -12.33
N ARG A 159 -0.28 15.79 -12.37
CA ARG A 159 -0.27 17.21 -11.98
C ARG A 159 0.89 18.00 -12.62
N ASN A 160 1.07 17.86 -13.93
CA ASN A 160 2.14 18.47 -14.74
C ASN A 160 3.57 18.05 -14.35
N GLN A 161 3.74 16.97 -13.61
CA GLN A 161 5.05 16.41 -13.28
C GLN A 161 5.23 15.07 -13.96
N LEU A 162 6.44 14.82 -14.48
CA LEU A 162 6.84 13.52 -15.00
C LEU A 162 7.13 12.59 -13.82
N CYS A 163 6.26 11.61 -13.61
CA CYS A 163 6.31 10.72 -12.46
C CYS A 163 6.71 9.29 -12.85
N VAL A 164 7.32 8.63 -11.89
CA VAL A 164 7.56 7.18 -11.88
C VAL A 164 7.23 6.63 -10.49
N ASP A 165 7.31 5.32 -10.36
CA ASP A 165 7.06 4.58 -9.13
C ASP A 165 7.69 5.26 -7.89
N GLY A 166 6.90 5.40 -6.83
CA GLY A 166 7.32 6.05 -5.59
C GLY A 166 8.50 5.36 -4.92
N GLY A 167 8.64 4.05 -5.15
CA GLY A 167 9.76 3.27 -4.63
C GLY A 167 11.13 3.68 -5.14
N VAL A 168 11.20 4.43 -6.25
CA VAL A 168 12.48 4.95 -6.78
C VAL A 168 13.13 5.95 -5.83
N THR A 169 12.34 6.79 -5.16
CA THR A 169 12.88 7.83 -4.26
C THR A 169 12.55 7.57 -2.78
N ASN A 170 11.44 6.90 -2.47
CA ASN A 170 11.04 6.58 -1.10
C ASN A 170 10.11 5.36 -1.08
N ASN A 171 10.69 4.17 -0.96
CA ASN A 171 9.95 2.90 -1.00
C ASN A 171 9.23 2.56 0.31
N LEU A 172 9.65 3.10 1.45
CA LEU A 172 9.01 2.90 2.76
C LEU A 172 8.70 4.27 3.38
N PRO A 173 7.59 4.91 2.95
CA PRO A 173 7.30 6.31 3.24
C PRO A 173 6.74 6.52 4.65
N ALA A 174 7.57 6.35 5.68
CA ALA A 174 7.19 6.57 7.07
C ALA A 174 6.81 8.03 7.33
N LEU A 175 5.68 8.25 8.00
CA LEU A 175 5.20 9.59 8.37
C LEU A 175 5.89 10.11 9.63
N SER A 176 6.32 9.21 10.49
CA SER A 176 7.06 9.50 11.71
C SER A 176 7.92 8.31 12.13
N LYS A 177 8.80 8.50 13.11
CA LYS A 177 9.57 7.42 13.73
C LYS A 177 8.71 6.39 14.49
N ASP A 178 7.48 6.76 14.83
CA ASP A 178 6.51 5.90 15.52
C ASP A 178 5.55 5.19 14.55
N SER A 179 5.68 5.42 13.22
CA SER A 179 4.91 4.70 12.20
C SER A 179 5.20 3.20 12.28
N LEU A 180 4.16 2.38 12.11
CA LEU A 180 4.32 0.94 11.85
C LEU A 180 4.77 0.76 10.39
N CYS A 181 6.04 0.44 10.20
CA CYS A 181 6.65 0.28 8.89
C CYS A 181 6.64 -1.20 8.45
N ILE A 182 6.01 -1.47 7.30
CA ILE A 182 5.85 -2.82 6.76
C ILE A 182 6.71 -2.99 5.51
N GLY A 183 7.72 -3.86 5.60
CA GLY A 183 8.57 -4.29 4.50
C GLY A 183 8.11 -5.60 3.86
N LEU A 184 8.72 -5.99 2.75
CA LEU A 184 8.44 -7.26 2.05
C LEU A 184 9.65 -8.18 1.95
N ASP A 185 10.84 -7.71 2.32
CA ASP A 185 12.07 -8.50 2.24
C ASP A 185 13.07 -7.95 3.27
N ILE A 186 13.63 -8.82 4.11
CA ILE A 186 14.61 -8.44 5.13
C ILE A 186 15.95 -8.02 4.50
N ASP A 187 16.23 -8.51 3.31
CA ASP A 187 17.47 -8.22 2.57
C ASP A 187 17.37 -6.98 1.67
N ASP A 188 16.18 -6.35 1.59
CA ASP A 188 16.01 -5.13 0.83
C ASP A 188 16.52 -3.93 1.63
N ILE A 189 17.47 -3.18 1.05
CA ILE A 189 18.02 -1.96 1.68
C ILE A 189 16.93 -0.93 2.00
N HIS A 190 15.80 -0.99 1.33
CA HIS A 190 14.64 -0.14 1.60
C HIS A 190 13.74 -0.65 2.75
N SER A 191 14.03 -1.83 3.28
CA SER A 191 13.28 -2.45 4.40
C SER A 191 14.07 -2.47 5.71
N TRP A 192 15.26 -1.86 5.79
CA TRP A 192 16.08 -1.88 7.01
C TRP A 192 15.39 -1.22 8.21
N ASP A 193 14.51 -0.27 7.95
CA ASP A 193 13.73 0.41 8.99
C ASP A 193 12.31 -0.19 9.17
N ALA A 194 12.04 -1.36 8.58
CA ALA A 194 10.73 -2.01 8.73
C ALA A 194 10.58 -2.65 10.12
N ASP A 195 9.43 -2.42 10.74
CA ASP A 195 9.03 -3.06 12.00
C ASP A 195 8.58 -4.49 11.80
N LEU A 196 8.05 -4.75 10.62
CA LEU A 196 7.44 -6.02 10.25
C LEU A 196 7.82 -6.38 8.82
N VAL A 197 8.35 -7.58 8.68
CA VAL A 197 8.65 -8.23 7.39
C VAL A 197 8.06 -9.64 7.43
N PRO A 198 7.79 -10.26 6.26
CA PRO A 198 7.23 -11.60 6.22
C PRO A 198 8.06 -12.63 7.03
N SER A 199 7.42 -13.32 7.97
CA SER A 199 8.02 -14.42 8.72
C SER A 199 8.37 -15.64 7.84
N GLN A 200 7.74 -15.72 6.66
CA GLN A 200 8.05 -16.71 5.64
C GLN A 200 8.52 -15.99 4.36
N PRO A 201 9.63 -16.45 3.73
CA PRO A 201 10.13 -15.81 2.52
C PRO A 201 9.08 -15.77 1.40
N LEU A 202 8.90 -14.60 0.81
CA LEU A 202 8.08 -14.42 -0.38
C LEU A 202 8.95 -14.55 -1.62
N ALA A 203 8.48 -15.32 -2.62
CA ALA A 203 9.25 -15.53 -3.84
C ALA A 203 9.46 -14.21 -4.59
N ARG A 204 10.72 -13.84 -4.84
CA ARG A 204 11.09 -12.57 -5.51
C ARG A 204 10.51 -12.44 -6.92
N VAL A 205 10.30 -13.55 -7.63
CA VAL A 205 9.64 -13.56 -8.93
C VAL A 205 8.23 -12.96 -8.85
N ASN A 206 7.58 -13.07 -7.70
CA ASN A 206 6.27 -12.47 -7.47
C ASN A 206 6.28 -10.95 -7.31
N THR A 207 7.42 -10.28 -7.46
CA THR A 207 7.43 -8.83 -7.68
C THR A 207 6.80 -8.48 -9.03
N PHE A 208 7.08 -9.25 -10.06
CA PHE A 208 6.65 -8.95 -11.43
C PHE A 208 5.56 -9.89 -11.95
N LEU A 209 5.44 -11.10 -11.39
CA LEU A 209 4.46 -12.09 -11.79
C LEU A 209 3.55 -12.47 -10.62
N PRO A 210 2.22 -12.50 -10.82
CA PRO A 210 1.32 -12.92 -9.76
C PRO A 210 1.55 -14.40 -9.45
N ALA A 211 1.53 -14.73 -8.17
CA ALA A 211 1.50 -16.09 -7.69
C ALA A 211 0.20 -16.80 -8.07
N ASN A 212 0.18 -18.12 -7.97
CA ASN A 212 -1.06 -18.90 -8.07
C ASN A 212 -1.96 -18.66 -6.85
N GLY A 213 -3.23 -19.08 -6.92
CA GLY A 213 -4.21 -18.83 -5.86
C GLY A 213 -3.80 -19.34 -4.47
N THR A 214 -3.09 -20.49 -4.41
CA THR A 214 -2.59 -21.05 -3.14
C THR A 214 -1.50 -20.16 -2.52
N ASP A 215 -0.54 -19.71 -3.33
CA ASP A 215 0.55 -18.85 -2.86
C ASP A 215 0.04 -17.43 -2.53
N LEU A 216 -0.94 -16.91 -3.28
CA LEU A 216 -1.62 -15.64 -2.94
C LEU A 216 -2.24 -15.72 -1.54
N LYS A 217 -2.98 -16.82 -1.27
CA LYS A 217 -3.59 -17.03 0.04
C LYS A 217 -2.55 -17.18 1.14
N ARG A 218 -1.44 -17.89 0.86
CA ARG A 218 -0.33 -18.03 1.82
C ARG A 218 0.29 -16.67 2.18
N MET A 219 0.47 -15.76 1.21
CA MET A 219 0.96 -14.40 1.46
C MET A 219 -0.01 -13.62 2.36
N LEU A 220 -1.31 -13.70 2.07
CA LEU A 220 -2.35 -13.07 2.88
C LEU A 220 -2.34 -13.59 4.33
N ASP A 221 -2.35 -14.92 4.49
CA ASP A 221 -2.38 -15.57 5.81
C ASP A 221 -1.11 -15.26 6.60
N CYS A 222 0.07 -15.23 5.94
CA CYS A 222 1.33 -14.84 6.56
C CYS A 222 1.23 -13.42 7.12
N GLY A 223 0.80 -12.44 6.34
CA GLY A 223 0.65 -11.06 6.79
C GLY A 223 -0.31 -10.95 7.99
N LYS A 224 -1.43 -11.66 7.93
CA LYS A 224 -2.40 -11.68 9.03
C LYS A 224 -1.81 -12.28 10.32
N MET A 225 -1.06 -13.37 10.23
CA MET A 225 -0.40 -13.99 11.39
C MET A 225 0.70 -13.08 11.95
N ASP A 226 1.49 -12.47 11.09
CA ASP A 226 2.64 -11.66 11.50
C ASP A 226 2.20 -10.40 12.25
N ILE A 227 1.16 -9.69 11.80
CA ILE A 227 0.63 -8.52 12.53
C ILE A 227 0.03 -8.93 13.87
N MET A 228 -0.66 -10.06 13.96
CA MET A 228 -1.20 -10.56 15.21
C MET A 228 -0.08 -10.89 16.22
N ALA A 229 1.01 -11.50 15.76
CA ALA A 229 2.19 -11.76 16.57
C ALA A 229 2.87 -10.44 17.00
N TRP A 230 2.97 -9.45 16.09
CA TRP A 230 3.58 -8.15 16.37
C TRP A 230 2.83 -7.37 17.45
N PHE A 231 1.50 -7.46 17.53
CA PHE A 231 0.71 -6.84 18.61
C PHE A 231 1.14 -7.32 20.01
N GLY A 232 1.70 -8.52 20.14
CA GLY A 232 2.28 -9.04 21.38
C GLY A 232 3.59 -8.37 21.81
N THR A 233 4.27 -7.61 20.92
CA THR A 233 5.51 -6.90 21.22
C THR A 233 5.26 -5.62 22.02
N ALA A 234 6.30 -5.06 22.64
CA ALA A 234 6.19 -3.78 23.35
C ALA A 234 5.78 -2.63 22.39
N ARG A 235 6.33 -2.63 21.15
CA ARG A 235 6.00 -1.62 20.12
C ARG A 235 4.57 -1.79 19.60
N GLY A 236 4.13 -3.03 19.41
CA GLY A 236 2.76 -3.34 19.01
C GLY A 236 1.73 -2.89 20.05
N ARG A 237 1.98 -3.13 21.33
CA ARG A 237 1.10 -2.63 22.41
C ARG A 237 1.02 -1.09 22.44
N LYS A 238 2.16 -0.40 22.28
CA LYS A 238 2.17 1.06 22.16
C LYS A 238 1.35 1.57 20.99
N PHE A 239 1.46 0.92 19.83
CA PHE A 239 0.66 1.24 18.64
C PHE A 239 -0.83 1.07 18.88
N ILE A 240 -1.25 -0.05 19.51
CA ILE A 240 -2.66 -0.30 19.88
C ILE A 240 -3.19 0.81 20.79
N GLU A 241 -2.42 1.18 21.81
CA GLU A 241 -2.79 2.26 22.72
C GLU A 241 -2.96 3.61 21.99
N GLN A 242 -2.08 3.91 21.04
CA GLN A 242 -2.20 5.12 20.21
C GLN A 242 -3.44 5.08 19.32
N ALA A 243 -3.69 3.94 18.65
CA ALA A 243 -4.86 3.75 17.79
C ALA A 243 -6.20 3.84 18.56
N ALA A 244 -6.20 3.50 19.84
CA ALA A 244 -7.39 3.57 20.68
C ALA A 244 -7.69 4.98 21.22
N ARG A 245 -6.68 5.86 21.32
CA ARG A 245 -6.83 7.22 21.89
C ARG A 245 -7.38 8.26 20.89
N ASN A 246 -7.23 8.01 19.61
CA ASN A 246 -7.68 8.89 18.53
C ASN A 246 -9.09 8.50 18.04
#